data_3275b817b6cf2669f794c3f7f8748802
#
_entry.id   3275b817b6cf2669f794c3f7f8748802
#
_cell.length_a   1.000
_cell.length_b   1.000
_cell.length_c   1.000
_cell.angle_alpha   90.00
_cell.angle_beta   90.00
_cell.angle_gamma   90.00
#
_symmetry.space_group_name_H-M   'P 1'
#
loop_
_entity.id
_entity.type
_entity.pdbx_description
1 polymer ?
#
loop_
_entity_poly.entity_id
_entity_poly.type
_entity_poly.pdbx_seq_one_letter_code
_entity_poly.pdbx_strand_id
1 'polypeptide(L)'
;MLSACASLLSRLPLAVHYDIADGVLYPLMYHVVRYRRRMVAENLQNAFPDKTAAERQQIARDFYHQFCYTMVESVYGYRCPDEEMRQRVVFENMDEVNRLIDAAGGGIFMLGHMGNWEWLASIQQWVSPGVTELNVYRRLKSAAMDKLMLMLRSKRGGACVEKQRILREMVRYRAEKQPVTVGLLSDQKPRPEVTRTWLPFLNQDTGFLDGGEVLGKKFGYPVFYLYVLREHRGYYLVQMKTLSAQPKTSAEGEITTAYARQLEQNINEQPFLWLWSHDRWKWKRA
;
A
#
# COMPACT_ATOMS: atom_id res chain seq x y z
N MET A 1 24.02 8.60 8.96
CA MET A 1 23.84 9.81 8.13
C MET A 1 22.43 9.92 7.58
N LEU A 2 21.91 9.00 6.77
CA LEU A 2 20.53 9.10 6.18
C LEU A 2 19.43 9.31 7.22
N SER A 3 19.41 8.55 8.31
CA SER A 3 18.41 8.71 9.39
C SER A 3 18.51 10.07 10.10
N ALA A 4 19.71 10.62 10.24
CA ALA A 4 19.92 11.95 10.85
C ALA A 4 19.42 13.06 9.90
N CYS A 5 19.72 12.96 8.59
CA CYS A 5 19.18 13.87 7.58
C CYS A 5 17.65 13.82 7.53
N ALA A 6 17.07 12.61 7.47
CA ALA A 6 15.62 12.44 7.49
C ALA A 6 14.98 13.01 8.77
N SER A 7 15.61 12.80 9.94
CA SER A 7 15.16 13.37 11.21
C SER A 7 15.26 14.90 11.27
N LEU A 8 16.22 15.49 10.58
CA LEU A 8 16.35 16.95 10.48
C LEU A 8 15.30 17.51 9.53
N LEU A 9 15.18 16.91 8.34
CA LEU A 9 14.17 17.30 7.33
C LEU A 9 12.77 17.18 7.89
N SER A 10 12.44 16.13 8.63
CA SER A 10 11.10 15.93 9.21
C SER A 10 10.65 17.02 10.21
N ARG A 11 11.55 17.95 10.58
CA ARG A 11 11.19 19.13 11.40
C ARG A 11 10.63 20.31 10.60
N LEU A 12 10.83 20.29 9.29
CA LEU A 12 10.33 21.36 8.43
C LEU A 12 8.81 21.27 8.29
N PRO A 13 8.13 22.42 8.13
CA PRO A 13 6.70 22.44 7.79
C PRO A 13 6.40 21.63 6.52
N LEU A 14 5.25 20.99 6.44
CA LEU A 14 4.87 20.19 5.28
C LEU A 14 4.83 20.99 3.97
N ALA A 15 4.51 22.29 4.04
CA ALA A 15 4.56 23.20 2.88
C ALA A 15 5.96 23.22 2.24
N VAL A 16 7.01 23.33 3.06
CA VAL A 16 8.41 23.31 2.59
C VAL A 16 8.76 21.97 1.93
N HIS A 17 8.24 20.85 2.46
CA HIS A 17 8.40 19.56 1.82
C HIS A 17 7.77 19.51 0.43
N TYR A 18 6.61 20.14 0.25
CA TYR A 18 5.98 20.21 -1.06
C TYR A 18 6.72 21.15 -2.02
N ASP A 19 7.27 22.26 -1.53
CA ASP A 19 8.11 23.14 -2.35
C ASP A 19 9.36 22.39 -2.84
N ILE A 20 9.97 21.55 -1.98
CA ILE A 20 11.07 20.67 -2.37
C ILE A 20 10.61 19.60 -3.38
N ALA A 21 9.44 19.02 -3.19
CA ALA A 21 8.89 18.02 -4.10
C ALA A 21 8.63 18.60 -5.49
N ASP A 22 7.98 19.75 -5.58
CA ASP A 22 7.61 20.39 -6.85
C ASP A 22 8.79 21.11 -7.51
N GLY A 23 9.62 21.83 -6.73
CA GLY A 23 10.72 22.63 -7.25
C GLY A 23 12.02 21.86 -7.51
N VAL A 24 12.23 20.72 -6.85
CA VAL A 24 13.49 19.95 -6.93
C VAL A 24 13.26 18.51 -7.37
N LEU A 25 12.46 17.74 -6.63
CA LEU A 25 12.36 16.30 -6.87
C LEU A 25 11.64 15.99 -8.18
N TYR A 26 10.51 16.65 -8.44
CA TYR A 26 9.77 16.43 -9.68
C TYR A 26 10.57 16.79 -10.94
N PRO A 27 11.19 17.99 -11.07
CA PRO A 27 12.04 18.31 -12.21
C PRO A 27 13.21 17.31 -12.36
N LEU A 28 13.85 16.95 -11.27
CA LEU A 28 14.94 15.97 -11.28
C LEU A 28 14.46 14.61 -11.79
N MET A 29 13.39 14.05 -11.22
CA MET A 29 12.89 12.72 -11.54
C MET A 29 12.27 12.66 -12.94
N TYR A 30 11.48 13.67 -13.32
CA TYR A 30 10.72 13.67 -14.56
C TYR A 30 11.53 14.16 -15.76
N HIS A 31 12.31 15.25 -15.63
CA HIS A 31 12.99 15.88 -16.76
C HIS A 31 14.45 15.43 -16.89
N VAL A 32 15.19 15.32 -15.78
CA VAL A 32 16.64 15.05 -15.79
C VAL A 32 16.92 13.55 -15.78
N VAL A 33 16.57 12.85 -14.69
CA VAL A 33 16.81 11.41 -14.52
C VAL A 33 15.89 10.59 -15.41
N ARG A 34 14.71 11.12 -15.75
CA ARG A 34 13.67 10.45 -16.55
C ARG A 34 13.32 9.07 -15.97
N TYR A 35 13.20 9.01 -14.63
CA TYR A 35 13.05 7.77 -13.88
C TYR A 35 11.90 6.93 -14.42
N ARG A 36 12.23 5.82 -15.08
CA ARG A 36 11.29 4.82 -15.63
C ARG A 36 10.18 5.39 -16.53
N ARG A 37 10.39 6.55 -17.18
CA ARG A 37 9.36 7.22 -18.00
C ARG A 37 8.81 6.33 -19.11
N ARG A 38 9.67 5.54 -19.77
CA ARG A 38 9.24 4.60 -20.80
C ARG A 38 8.28 3.55 -20.22
N MET A 39 8.63 2.95 -19.10
CA MET A 39 7.79 1.95 -18.41
C MET A 39 6.44 2.53 -17.98
N VAL A 40 6.44 3.74 -17.41
CA VAL A 40 5.19 4.42 -17.02
C VAL A 40 4.31 4.67 -18.25
N ALA A 41 4.88 5.15 -19.36
CA ALA A 41 4.14 5.38 -20.60
C ALA A 41 3.56 4.09 -21.19
N GLU A 42 4.35 3.01 -21.24
CA GLU A 42 3.92 1.69 -21.72
C GLU A 42 2.81 1.11 -20.84
N ASN A 43 2.96 1.18 -19.52
CA ASN A 43 1.95 0.73 -18.56
C ASN A 43 0.62 1.49 -18.75
N LEU A 44 0.68 2.82 -18.85
CA LEU A 44 -0.52 3.64 -19.04
C LEU A 44 -1.17 3.41 -20.42
N GLN A 45 -0.39 3.20 -21.48
CA GLN A 45 -0.91 2.91 -22.81
C GLN A 45 -1.69 1.60 -22.84
N ASN A 46 -1.15 0.56 -22.17
CA ASN A 46 -1.78 -0.75 -22.10
C ASN A 46 -3.00 -0.77 -21.15
N ALA A 47 -2.92 -0.02 -20.04
CA ALA A 47 -3.99 0.04 -19.05
C ALA A 47 -5.18 0.89 -19.54
N PHE A 48 -4.93 1.94 -20.33
CA PHE A 48 -5.95 2.88 -20.80
C PHE A 48 -5.87 3.07 -22.32
N PRO A 49 -6.15 2.03 -23.12
CA PRO A 49 -6.06 2.12 -24.58
C PRO A 49 -7.01 3.17 -25.17
N ASP A 50 -8.18 3.37 -24.55
CA ASP A 50 -9.23 4.27 -25.02
C ASP A 50 -8.95 5.75 -24.69
N LYS A 51 -8.02 6.04 -23.80
CA LYS A 51 -7.60 7.41 -23.50
C LYS A 51 -6.67 7.94 -24.57
N THR A 52 -6.76 9.23 -24.88
CA THR A 52 -5.82 9.91 -25.78
C THR A 52 -4.39 9.92 -25.22
N ALA A 53 -3.42 10.14 -26.09
CA ALA A 53 -2.02 10.29 -25.67
C ALA A 53 -1.83 11.46 -24.69
N ALA A 54 -2.58 12.55 -24.86
CA ALA A 54 -2.54 13.72 -23.98
C ALA A 54 -3.05 13.41 -22.58
N GLU A 55 -4.18 12.68 -22.45
CA GLU A 55 -4.74 12.25 -21.17
C GLU A 55 -3.78 11.30 -20.44
N ARG A 56 -3.22 10.30 -21.14
CA ARG A 56 -2.22 9.41 -20.52
C ARG A 56 -0.98 10.16 -20.06
N GLN A 57 -0.53 11.17 -20.85
CA GLN A 57 0.59 12.01 -20.45
C GLN A 57 0.27 12.87 -19.23
N GLN A 58 -0.98 13.34 -19.10
CA GLN A 58 -1.41 14.06 -17.91
C GLN A 58 -1.38 13.16 -16.68
N ILE A 59 -1.96 11.94 -16.76
CA ILE A 59 -1.89 10.95 -15.69
C ILE A 59 -0.43 10.66 -15.29
N ALA A 60 0.48 10.54 -16.28
CA ALA A 60 1.89 10.33 -15.99
C ALA A 60 2.51 11.50 -15.20
N ARG A 61 2.24 12.76 -15.58
CA ARG A 61 2.73 13.95 -14.86
C ARG A 61 2.21 13.96 -13.42
N ASP A 62 0.91 13.75 -13.24
CA ASP A 62 0.27 13.74 -11.93
C ASP A 62 0.79 12.60 -11.05
N PHE A 63 1.06 11.43 -11.64
CA PHE A 63 1.74 10.32 -10.96
C PHE A 63 3.13 10.71 -10.46
N TYR A 64 3.95 11.40 -11.24
CA TYR A 64 5.28 11.80 -10.79
C TYR A 64 5.23 12.85 -9.69
N HIS A 65 4.28 13.78 -9.71
CA HIS A 65 4.01 14.68 -8.59
C HIS A 65 3.63 13.89 -7.34
N GLN A 66 2.65 12.99 -7.44
CA GLN A 66 2.23 12.14 -6.32
C GLN A 66 3.38 11.28 -5.79
N PHE A 67 4.20 10.71 -6.67
CA PHE A 67 5.36 9.91 -6.28
C PHE A 67 6.38 10.73 -5.47
N CYS A 68 6.64 11.96 -5.89
CA CYS A 68 7.50 12.88 -5.15
C CYS A 68 6.86 13.31 -3.82
N TYR A 69 5.55 13.54 -3.80
CA TYR A 69 4.82 13.83 -2.55
C TYR A 69 4.92 12.67 -1.57
N THR A 70 4.69 11.43 -2.01
CA THR A 70 4.84 10.23 -1.17
C THR A 70 6.23 10.17 -0.50
N MET A 71 7.29 10.53 -1.22
CA MET A 71 8.66 10.55 -0.67
C MET A 71 8.80 11.58 0.46
N VAL A 72 8.38 12.82 0.24
CA VAL A 72 8.55 13.89 1.22
C VAL A 72 7.58 13.76 2.40
N GLU A 73 6.34 13.34 2.14
CA GLU A 73 5.34 13.05 3.15
C GLU A 73 5.78 11.90 4.07
N SER A 74 6.43 10.86 3.53
CA SER A 74 6.96 9.76 4.35
C SER A 74 8.00 10.26 5.34
N VAL A 75 8.88 11.20 4.92
CA VAL A 75 9.86 11.84 5.82
C VAL A 75 9.16 12.72 6.86
N TYR A 76 8.21 13.56 6.42
CA TYR A 76 7.42 14.40 7.33
C TYR A 76 6.66 13.55 8.37
N GLY A 77 6.07 12.43 7.94
CA GLY A 77 5.29 11.52 8.77
C GLY A 77 6.05 10.97 9.99
N TYR A 78 7.39 10.98 9.98
CA TYR A 78 8.20 10.56 11.11
C TYR A 78 8.00 11.44 12.35
N ARG A 79 7.79 12.74 12.18
CA ARG A 79 7.55 13.70 13.29
C ARG A 79 6.14 14.24 13.33
N CYS A 80 5.33 13.95 12.34
CA CYS A 80 3.93 14.33 12.32
C CYS A 80 3.24 13.86 13.61
N PRO A 81 2.59 14.75 14.38
CA PRO A 81 1.81 14.37 15.55
C PRO A 81 0.73 13.34 15.19
N ASP A 82 0.40 12.48 16.13
CA ASP A 82 -0.59 11.42 15.90
C ASP A 82 -1.98 11.98 15.60
N GLU A 83 -2.36 13.08 16.26
CA GLU A 83 -3.62 13.78 16.01
C GLU A 83 -3.67 14.37 14.59
N GLU A 84 -2.59 14.99 14.14
CA GLU A 84 -2.49 15.50 12.77
C GLU A 84 -2.52 14.36 11.75
N MET A 85 -1.87 13.22 12.03
CA MET A 85 -1.91 12.06 11.14
C MET A 85 -3.34 11.50 11.02
N ARG A 86 -4.11 11.47 12.11
CA ARG A 86 -5.52 11.06 12.08
C ARG A 86 -6.38 11.97 11.19
N GLN A 87 -6.07 13.25 11.13
CA GLN A 87 -6.76 14.20 10.24
C GLN A 87 -6.33 14.04 8.78
N ARG A 88 -5.07 13.62 8.55
CA ARG A 88 -4.51 13.45 7.20
C ARG A 88 -4.83 12.12 6.56
N VAL A 89 -5.01 11.08 7.35
CA VAL A 89 -5.38 9.74 6.88
C VAL A 89 -6.59 9.27 7.68
N VAL A 90 -7.76 9.41 7.08
CA VAL A 90 -9.03 9.02 7.68
C VAL A 90 -9.42 7.64 7.18
N PHE A 91 -9.71 6.72 8.10
CA PHE A 91 -10.21 5.38 7.76
C PHE A 91 -11.70 5.32 8.06
N GLU A 92 -12.49 5.06 7.03
CA GLU A 92 -13.94 4.88 7.16
C GLU A 92 -14.31 3.42 7.48
N ASN A 93 -15.49 3.22 8.06
CA ASN A 93 -16.08 1.91 8.39
C ASN A 93 -15.29 1.11 9.44
N MET A 94 -14.46 1.77 10.25
CA MET A 94 -13.61 1.08 11.24
C MET A 94 -14.40 0.41 12.34
N ASP A 95 -15.60 0.85 12.68
CA ASP A 95 -16.46 0.21 13.69
C ASP A 95 -16.85 -1.22 13.26
N GLU A 96 -17.24 -1.39 12.00
CA GLU A 96 -17.54 -2.72 11.46
C GLU A 96 -16.29 -3.59 11.35
N VAL A 97 -15.19 -3.00 10.85
CA VAL A 97 -13.89 -3.68 10.73
C VAL A 97 -13.40 -4.16 12.09
N ASN A 98 -13.43 -3.31 13.11
CA ASN A 98 -13.01 -3.66 14.47
C ASN A 98 -13.90 -4.76 15.06
N ARG A 99 -15.22 -4.67 14.91
CA ARG A 99 -16.14 -5.72 15.35
C ARG A 99 -15.80 -7.10 14.75
N LEU A 100 -15.47 -7.14 13.46
CA LEU A 100 -15.09 -8.38 12.77
C LEU A 100 -13.72 -8.90 13.25
N ILE A 101 -12.75 -8.01 13.45
CA ILE A 101 -11.40 -8.32 13.95
C ILE A 101 -11.49 -8.86 15.37
N ASP A 102 -12.23 -8.21 16.26
CA ASP A 102 -12.38 -8.59 17.66
C ASP A 102 -13.05 -9.97 17.79
N ALA A 103 -14.08 -10.24 16.98
CA ALA A 103 -14.75 -11.54 16.93
C ALA A 103 -13.85 -12.67 16.42
N ALA A 104 -12.94 -12.39 15.47
CA ALA A 104 -12.06 -13.40 14.89
C ALA A 104 -10.69 -13.52 15.60
N GLY A 105 -10.33 -12.56 16.45
CA GLY A 105 -9.01 -12.43 17.05
C GLY A 105 -7.92 -11.96 16.09
N GLY A 106 -8.31 -11.36 14.96
CA GLY A 106 -7.38 -10.78 13.98
C GLY A 106 -8.02 -10.45 12.63
N GLY A 107 -7.22 -9.86 11.73
CA GLY A 107 -7.68 -9.44 10.39
C GLY A 107 -6.54 -9.37 9.38
N ILE A 108 -6.88 -9.38 8.10
CA ILE A 108 -5.94 -9.22 6.99
C ILE A 108 -6.31 -7.98 6.19
N PHE A 109 -5.38 -7.05 6.05
CA PHE A 109 -5.50 -5.85 5.26
C PHE A 109 -4.71 -6.02 3.95
N MET A 110 -5.39 -6.07 2.82
CA MET A 110 -4.77 -6.09 1.49
C MET A 110 -4.74 -4.68 0.92
N LEU A 111 -3.59 -4.25 0.43
CA LEU A 111 -3.36 -2.90 -0.09
C LEU A 111 -2.72 -2.95 -1.48
N GLY A 112 -2.93 -1.88 -2.25
CA GLY A 112 -2.09 -1.52 -3.39
C GLY A 112 -1.10 -0.41 -3.03
N HIS A 113 -0.09 -0.20 -3.86
CA HIS A 113 0.79 0.98 -3.76
C HIS A 113 0.05 2.23 -4.27
N MET A 114 -1.02 2.62 -3.54
CA MET A 114 -1.89 3.75 -3.85
C MET A 114 -1.60 4.94 -2.94
N GLY A 115 -1.54 6.14 -3.49
CA GLY A 115 -1.32 7.37 -2.74
C GLY A 115 -0.05 7.34 -1.89
N ASN A 116 -0.17 7.67 -0.60
CA ASN A 116 0.92 7.49 0.35
C ASN A 116 0.74 6.20 1.16
N TRP A 117 1.10 5.07 0.57
CA TRP A 117 1.02 3.75 1.22
C TRP A 117 1.87 3.62 2.50
N GLU A 118 2.88 4.49 2.70
CA GLU A 118 3.66 4.48 3.95
C GLU A 118 2.85 5.05 5.13
N TRP A 119 1.97 6.02 4.87
CA TRP A 119 1.10 6.57 5.89
C TRP A 119 -0.06 5.64 6.25
N LEU A 120 -0.39 4.65 5.42
CA LEU A 120 -1.44 3.66 5.74
C LEU A 120 -1.09 2.81 6.96
N ALA A 121 0.19 2.73 7.34
CA ALA A 121 0.60 2.11 8.60
C ALA A 121 0.00 2.82 9.84
N SER A 122 -0.54 4.04 9.68
CA SER A 122 -1.29 4.73 10.74
C SER A 122 -2.62 4.05 11.11
N ILE A 123 -3.07 3.04 10.35
CA ILE A 123 -4.22 2.20 10.70
C ILE A 123 -4.11 1.60 12.11
N GLN A 124 -2.88 1.42 12.63
CA GLN A 124 -2.66 1.02 14.02
C GLN A 124 -3.38 1.93 15.04
N GLN A 125 -3.61 3.19 14.70
CA GLN A 125 -4.31 4.15 15.58
C GLN A 125 -5.84 4.02 15.50
N TRP A 126 -6.36 3.19 14.59
CA TRP A 126 -7.78 3.03 14.28
C TRP A 126 -8.32 1.65 14.61
N VAL A 127 -7.46 0.65 14.76
CA VAL A 127 -7.85 -0.69 15.23
C VAL A 127 -8.14 -0.67 16.72
N SER A 128 -8.92 -1.65 17.21
CA SER A 128 -9.29 -1.78 18.63
C SER A 128 -8.07 -1.78 19.54
N PRO A 129 -8.16 -1.21 20.76
CA PRO A 129 -7.09 -1.26 21.74
C PRO A 129 -6.62 -2.69 22.00
N GLY A 130 -5.30 -2.91 22.02
CA GLY A 130 -4.70 -4.24 22.21
C GLY A 130 -4.47 -5.02 20.91
N VAL A 131 -5.04 -4.61 19.78
CA VAL A 131 -4.72 -5.19 18.46
C VAL A 131 -3.37 -4.65 17.98
N THR A 132 -2.48 -5.53 17.53
CA THR A 132 -1.18 -5.15 16.94
C THR A 132 -1.22 -5.28 15.42
N GLU A 133 -0.90 -4.20 14.71
CA GLU A 133 -0.74 -4.22 13.25
C GLU A 133 0.66 -4.73 12.86
N LEU A 134 0.72 -5.77 12.03
CA LEU A 134 1.95 -6.32 11.45
C LEU A 134 2.09 -5.85 10.01
N ASN A 135 2.98 -4.92 9.76
CA ASN A 135 3.31 -4.44 8.42
C ASN A 135 4.31 -5.38 7.75
N VAL A 136 3.85 -6.17 6.78
CA VAL A 136 4.70 -7.13 6.07
C VAL A 136 5.59 -6.40 5.08
N TYR A 137 6.91 -6.63 5.18
CA TYR A 137 7.87 -6.00 4.29
C TYR A 137 8.91 -6.97 3.75
N ARG A 138 9.58 -6.56 2.69
CA ARG A 138 10.77 -7.21 2.15
C ARG A 138 11.99 -6.37 2.50
N ARG A 139 12.97 -6.99 3.16
CA ARG A 139 14.23 -6.33 3.51
C ARG A 139 14.90 -5.70 2.29
N LEU A 140 15.32 -4.46 2.44
CA LEU A 140 15.99 -3.72 1.37
C LEU A 140 17.46 -4.11 1.29
N LYS A 141 18.05 -4.03 0.09
CA LYS A 141 19.48 -4.31 -0.13
C LYS A 141 20.41 -3.36 0.62
N SER A 142 20.02 -2.08 0.72
CA SER A 142 20.76 -1.08 1.49
C SER A 142 20.33 -1.12 2.95
N ALA A 143 21.23 -1.53 3.85
CA ALA A 143 20.96 -1.57 5.29
C ALA A 143 20.58 -0.19 5.86
N ALA A 144 21.15 0.89 5.33
CA ALA A 144 20.83 2.25 5.77
C ALA A 144 19.40 2.66 5.37
N MET A 145 18.98 2.31 4.15
CA MET A 145 17.61 2.56 3.69
C MET A 145 16.61 1.66 4.41
N ASP A 146 16.95 0.39 4.64
CA ASP A 146 16.13 -0.55 5.40
C ASP A 146 15.85 -0.03 6.81
N LYS A 147 16.91 0.40 7.51
CA LYS A 147 16.78 1.01 8.85
C LYS A 147 15.90 2.26 8.84
N LEU A 148 16.05 3.12 7.83
CA LEU A 148 15.24 4.33 7.68
C LEU A 148 13.75 3.95 7.49
N MET A 149 13.44 3.03 6.59
CA MET A 149 12.05 2.63 6.32
C MET A 149 11.41 1.95 7.53
N LEU A 150 12.15 1.10 8.25
CA LEU A 150 11.65 0.49 9.49
C LEU A 150 11.33 1.56 10.54
N MET A 151 12.22 2.55 10.71
CA MET A 151 12.00 3.66 11.63
C MET A 151 10.73 4.47 11.28
N LEU A 152 10.49 4.72 9.99
CA LEU A 152 9.31 5.46 9.54
C LEU A 152 8.02 4.66 9.77
N ARG A 153 8.02 3.36 9.46
CA ARG A 153 6.84 2.49 9.56
C ARG A 153 6.46 2.11 10.98
N SER A 154 7.43 1.96 11.88
CA SER A 154 7.16 1.57 13.28
C SER A 154 6.81 2.73 14.19
N LYS A 155 6.75 3.95 13.69
CA LYS A 155 6.53 5.18 14.48
C LYS A 155 5.22 5.14 15.30
N ARG A 156 4.18 4.49 14.79
CA ARG A 156 2.82 4.52 15.35
C ARG A 156 2.37 3.24 16.04
N GLY A 157 3.34 2.43 16.52
CA GLY A 157 3.06 1.26 17.35
C GLY A 157 2.85 -0.05 16.60
N GLY A 158 2.73 -0.03 15.27
CA GLY A 158 2.73 -1.24 14.45
C GLY A 158 4.11 -1.89 14.37
N ALA A 159 4.15 -3.21 14.18
CA ALA A 159 5.40 -3.96 14.02
C ALA A 159 5.70 -4.24 12.56
N CYS A 160 6.97 -4.10 12.15
CA CYS A 160 7.41 -4.51 10.82
C CYS A 160 7.90 -5.96 10.84
N VAL A 161 7.35 -6.81 9.98
CA VAL A 161 7.67 -8.24 9.91
C VAL A 161 8.16 -8.61 8.52
N GLU A 162 9.31 -9.28 8.43
CA GLU A 162 9.81 -9.80 7.16
C GLU A 162 8.84 -10.84 6.57
N LYS A 163 8.61 -10.78 5.26
CA LYS A 163 7.67 -11.66 4.55
C LYS A 163 7.85 -13.15 4.90
N GLN A 164 9.09 -13.62 5.05
CA GLN A 164 9.37 -15.03 5.36
C GLN A 164 8.96 -15.43 6.79
N ARG A 165 8.80 -14.45 7.69
CA ARG A 165 8.50 -14.68 9.11
C ARG A 165 7.04 -14.50 9.47
N ILE A 166 6.23 -13.92 8.57
CA ILE A 166 4.85 -13.53 8.91
C ILE A 166 4.00 -14.69 9.43
N LEU A 167 4.07 -15.85 8.79
CA LEU A 167 3.31 -17.02 9.23
C LEU A 167 3.68 -17.44 10.66
N ARG A 168 4.98 -17.42 10.99
CA ARG A 168 5.48 -17.77 12.33
C ARG A 168 4.99 -16.75 13.37
N GLU A 169 5.04 -15.47 13.06
CA GLU A 169 4.56 -14.42 13.95
C GLU A 169 3.05 -14.54 14.20
N MET A 170 2.25 -14.75 13.17
CA MET A 170 0.80 -14.95 13.33
C MET A 170 0.48 -16.17 14.19
N VAL A 171 1.22 -17.28 14.06
CA VAL A 171 1.07 -18.47 14.93
C VAL A 171 1.41 -18.12 16.38
N ARG A 172 2.49 -17.34 16.60
CA ARG A 172 2.87 -16.88 17.94
C ARG A 172 1.79 -16.01 18.57
N TYR A 173 1.31 -14.95 17.90
CA TYR A 173 0.25 -14.07 18.38
C TYR A 173 -1.03 -14.85 18.73
N ARG A 174 -1.40 -15.81 17.87
CA ARG A 174 -2.56 -16.67 18.12
C ARG A 174 -2.37 -17.57 19.37
N ALA A 175 -1.19 -18.16 19.55
CA ALA A 175 -0.87 -18.99 20.73
C ALA A 175 -0.89 -18.17 22.03
N GLU A 176 -0.43 -16.92 21.96
CA GLU A 176 -0.45 -15.95 23.07
C GLU A 176 -1.82 -15.29 23.27
N LYS A 177 -2.84 -15.63 22.46
CA LYS A 177 -4.17 -15.02 22.45
C LYS A 177 -4.14 -13.50 22.29
N GLN A 178 -3.15 -12.97 21.58
CA GLN A 178 -3.01 -11.56 21.28
C GLN A 178 -3.64 -11.28 19.91
N PRO A 179 -4.63 -10.37 19.81
CA PRO A 179 -5.25 -10.04 18.54
C PRO A 179 -4.27 -9.31 17.62
N VAL A 180 -4.32 -9.65 16.33
CA VAL A 180 -3.34 -9.16 15.37
C VAL A 180 -3.98 -8.87 14.01
N THR A 181 -3.60 -7.76 13.40
CA THR A 181 -3.90 -7.48 11.99
C THR A 181 -2.63 -7.56 11.15
N VAL A 182 -2.76 -7.82 9.85
CA VAL A 182 -1.63 -8.01 8.94
C VAL A 182 -1.83 -7.20 7.69
N GLY A 183 -0.97 -6.20 7.45
CA GLY A 183 -0.95 -5.37 6.26
C GLY A 183 -0.07 -5.97 5.16
N LEU A 184 -0.66 -6.19 3.98
CA LEU A 184 -0.04 -6.83 2.82
C LEU A 184 -0.16 -5.94 1.58
N LEU A 185 0.94 -5.39 1.08
CA LEU A 185 1.01 -4.81 -0.26
C LEU A 185 0.99 -5.95 -1.29
N SER A 186 -0.17 -6.15 -1.95
CA SER A 186 -0.47 -7.35 -2.75
C SER A 186 -0.47 -7.12 -4.26
N ASP A 187 -0.19 -5.90 -4.72
CA ASP A 187 -0.25 -5.49 -6.13
C ASP A 187 1.07 -5.68 -6.92
N GLN A 188 2.12 -6.20 -6.29
CA GLN A 188 3.37 -6.49 -7.00
C GLN A 188 3.29 -7.81 -7.75
N LYS A 189 4.12 -7.93 -8.81
CA LYS A 189 4.18 -9.12 -9.65
C LYS A 189 4.62 -10.36 -8.88
N PRO A 190 3.86 -11.45 -8.88
CA PRO A 190 4.34 -12.75 -8.43
C PRO A 190 5.30 -13.36 -9.45
N ARG A 191 6.01 -14.42 -9.06
CA ARG A 191 6.73 -15.25 -10.03
C ARG A 191 5.71 -16.18 -10.70
N PRO A 192 5.81 -16.45 -12.03
CA PRO A 192 4.87 -17.30 -12.74
C PRO A 192 4.68 -18.68 -12.10
N GLU A 193 5.78 -19.27 -11.62
CA GLU A 193 5.82 -20.65 -11.07
C GLU A 193 4.97 -20.80 -9.79
N VAL A 194 4.69 -19.70 -9.09
CA VAL A 194 3.90 -19.69 -7.85
C VAL A 194 2.58 -18.94 -7.98
N THR A 195 2.24 -18.50 -9.19
CA THR A 195 1.02 -17.74 -9.45
C THR A 195 -0.14 -18.68 -9.70
N ARG A 196 -1.13 -18.68 -8.82
CA ARG A 196 -2.34 -19.49 -8.94
C ARG A 196 -3.48 -18.75 -9.60
N THR A 197 -3.57 -17.45 -9.36
CA THR A 197 -4.66 -16.61 -9.83
C THR A 197 -4.19 -15.66 -10.93
N TRP A 198 -4.75 -15.81 -12.12
CA TRP A 198 -4.54 -14.97 -13.28
C TRP A 198 -5.87 -14.38 -13.72
N LEU A 199 -5.94 -13.07 -13.85
CA LEU A 199 -7.17 -12.33 -14.14
C LEU A 199 -6.90 -11.23 -15.17
N PRO A 200 -7.88 -10.86 -16.01
CA PRO A 200 -7.87 -9.58 -16.69
C PRO A 200 -7.84 -8.44 -15.66
N PHE A 201 -6.86 -7.56 -15.79
CA PHE A 201 -6.67 -6.41 -14.92
C PHE A 201 -6.01 -5.29 -15.70
N LEU A 202 -6.66 -4.12 -15.76
CA LEU A 202 -6.22 -2.97 -16.57
C LEU A 202 -5.89 -3.39 -18.01
N ASN A 203 -6.82 -4.10 -18.65
CA ASN A 203 -6.71 -4.61 -20.03
C ASN A 203 -5.54 -5.57 -20.30
N GLN A 204 -4.96 -6.19 -19.28
CA GLN A 204 -3.84 -7.12 -19.41
C GLN A 204 -4.04 -8.38 -18.56
N ASP A 205 -3.67 -9.56 -19.10
CA ASP A 205 -3.65 -10.80 -18.29
C ASP A 205 -2.60 -10.68 -17.18
N THR A 206 -3.04 -10.79 -15.93
CA THR A 206 -2.25 -10.39 -14.77
C THR A 206 -2.30 -11.42 -13.67
N GLY A 207 -1.12 -11.88 -13.25
CA GLY A 207 -0.99 -12.75 -12.08
C GLY A 207 -1.08 -11.97 -10.77
N PHE A 208 -1.74 -12.54 -9.77
CA PHE A 208 -1.89 -11.94 -8.44
C PHE A 208 -1.25 -12.78 -7.34
N LEU A 209 -0.78 -12.10 -6.29
CA LEU A 209 -0.34 -12.72 -5.04
C LEU A 209 -1.56 -13.10 -4.21
N ASP A 210 -1.66 -14.36 -3.81
CA ASP A 210 -2.75 -14.93 -3.02
C ASP A 210 -2.49 -14.94 -1.50
N GLY A 211 -1.39 -14.33 -1.06
CA GLY A 211 -0.97 -14.37 0.34
C GLY A 211 -2.02 -13.90 1.35
N GLY A 212 -2.81 -12.87 1.03
CA GLY A 212 -3.91 -12.39 1.88
C GLY A 212 -5.03 -13.42 2.01
N GLU A 213 -5.43 -14.05 0.91
CA GLU A 213 -6.42 -15.13 0.90
C GLU A 213 -5.93 -16.35 1.69
N VAL A 214 -4.71 -16.81 1.44
CA VAL A 214 -4.11 -17.97 2.12
C VAL A 214 -4.05 -17.74 3.63
N LEU A 215 -3.60 -16.57 4.09
CA LEU A 215 -3.54 -16.25 5.52
C LEU A 215 -4.95 -16.10 6.12
N GLY A 216 -5.85 -15.41 5.44
CA GLY A 216 -7.24 -15.26 5.87
C GLY A 216 -7.92 -16.62 6.09
N LYS A 217 -7.84 -17.52 5.10
CA LYS A 217 -8.39 -18.88 5.20
C LYS A 217 -7.74 -19.70 6.31
N LYS A 218 -6.40 -19.67 6.41
CA LYS A 218 -5.66 -20.46 7.41
C LYS A 218 -6.02 -20.08 8.84
N PHE A 219 -6.13 -18.78 9.12
CA PHE A 219 -6.41 -18.29 10.48
C PHE A 219 -7.90 -18.06 10.74
N GLY A 220 -8.73 -18.01 9.71
CA GLY A 220 -10.14 -17.61 9.80
C GLY A 220 -10.30 -16.12 10.06
N TYR A 221 -9.32 -15.30 9.64
CA TYR A 221 -9.34 -13.86 9.84
C TYR A 221 -10.03 -13.16 8.68
N PRO A 222 -10.98 -12.25 8.94
CA PRO A 222 -11.63 -11.47 7.90
C PRO A 222 -10.58 -10.74 7.05
N VAL A 223 -10.89 -10.56 5.76
CA VAL A 223 -10.00 -9.95 4.78
C VAL A 223 -10.64 -8.68 4.26
N PHE A 224 -9.88 -7.60 4.29
CA PHE A 224 -10.32 -6.28 3.86
C PHE A 224 -9.38 -5.73 2.79
N TYR A 225 -9.91 -4.86 1.93
CA TYR A 225 -9.13 -4.03 1.02
C TYR A 225 -9.17 -2.57 1.50
N LEU A 226 -8.01 -1.92 1.48
CA LEU A 226 -7.88 -0.50 1.76
C LEU A 226 -8.02 0.28 0.46
N TYR A 227 -9.20 0.84 0.22
CA TYR A 227 -9.54 1.64 -0.94
C TYR A 227 -9.13 3.09 -0.69
N VAL A 228 -8.03 3.53 -1.33
CA VAL A 228 -7.38 4.81 -1.02
C VAL A 228 -7.80 5.89 -2.01
N LEU A 229 -8.31 6.99 -1.51
CA LEU A 229 -8.61 8.20 -2.26
C LEU A 229 -7.76 9.36 -1.73
N ARG A 230 -7.32 10.24 -2.61
CA ARG A 230 -6.72 11.52 -2.23
C ARG A 230 -7.75 12.62 -2.38
N GLU A 231 -8.18 13.20 -1.27
CA GLU A 231 -9.11 14.34 -1.29
C GLU A 231 -8.40 15.60 -1.79
N HIS A 232 -7.26 15.88 -1.23
CA HIS A 232 -6.33 16.91 -1.68
C HIS A 232 -4.90 16.57 -1.24
N ARG A 233 -3.92 17.37 -1.59
CA ARG A 233 -2.51 17.10 -1.33
C ARG A 233 -2.26 16.91 0.18
N GLY A 234 -1.78 15.72 0.57
CA GLY A 234 -1.48 15.33 1.95
C GLY A 234 -2.68 14.94 2.80
N TYR A 235 -3.83 14.67 2.17
CA TYR A 235 -5.03 14.17 2.85
C TYR A 235 -5.62 13.00 2.08
N TYR A 236 -5.79 11.88 2.78
CA TYR A 236 -6.21 10.62 2.21
C TYR A 236 -7.41 10.08 2.96
N LEU A 237 -8.42 9.67 2.21
CA LEU A 237 -9.57 8.92 2.69
C LEU A 237 -9.36 7.46 2.36
N VAL A 238 -9.48 6.57 3.33
CA VAL A 238 -9.33 5.14 3.16
C VAL A 238 -10.65 4.46 3.50
N GLN A 239 -11.34 3.98 2.47
CA GLN A 239 -12.57 3.21 2.66
C GLN A 239 -12.21 1.74 2.86
N MET A 240 -12.59 1.19 4.01
CA MET A 240 -12.39 -0.22 4.30
C MET A 240 -13.45 -1.06 3.58
N LYS A 241 -13.04 -1.87 2.61
CA LYS A 241 -13.94 -2.77 1.85
C LYS A 241 -13.75 -4.20 2.33
N THR A 242 -14.78 -4.81 2.89
CA THR A 242 -14.76 -6.22 3.30
C THR A 242 -14.73 -7.11 2.06
N LEU A 243 -13.61 -7.82 1.83
CA LEU A 243 -13.48 -8.82 0.76
C LEU A 243 -14.09 -10.16 1.17
N SER A 244 -13.91 -10.55 2.43
CA SER A 244 -14.54 -11.72 3.04
C SER A 244 -14.56 -11.60 4.56
N ALA A 245 -15.73 -11.70 5.17
CA ALA A 245 -15.88 -11.80 6.62
C ALA A 245 -15.61 -13.23 7.13
N GLN A 246 -15.82 -14.24 6.29
CA GLN A 246 -15.67 -15.67 6.61
C GLN A 246 -14.79 -16.38 5.56
N PRO A 247 -13.47 -16.11 5.52
CA PRO A 247 -12.60 -16.55 4.43
C PRO A 247 -12.48 -18.08 4.30
N LYS A 248 -12.74 -18.84 5.35
CA LYS A 248 -12.71 -20.32 5.29
C LYS A 248 -13.78 -20.91 4.38
N THR A 249 -14.90 -20.21 4.16
CA THR A 249 -16.00 -20.65 3.31
C THR A 249 -15.88 -20.15 1.88
N SER A 250 -14.99 -19.22 1.58
CA SER A 250 -14.76 -18.68 0.24
C SER A 250 -14.14 -19.73 -0.68
N ALA A 251 -14.51 -19.74 -1.96
CA ALA A 251 -13.86 -20.55 -2.98
C ALA A 251 -12.38 -20.17 -3.19
N GLU A 252 -11.61 -21.06 -3.81
CA GLU A 252 -10.20 -20.76 -4.12
C GLU A 252 -10.11 -19.61 -5.14
N GLY A 253 -9.26 -18.61 -4.85
CA GLY A 253 -9.07 -17.43 -5.69
C GLY A 253 -10.17 -16.38 -5.60
N GLU A 254 -11.25 -16.61 -4.85
CA GLU A 254 -12.38 -15.69 -4.72
C GLU A 254 -11.96 -14.36 -4.07
N ILE A 255 -11.26 -14.42 -2.94
CA ILE A 255 -10.81 -13.24 -2.22
C ILE A 255 -9.75 -12.47 -3.03
N THR A 256 -8.85 -13.19 -3.68
CA THR A 256 -7.83 -12.60 -4.56
C THR A 256 -8.46 -11.91 -5.76
N THR A 257 -9.52 -12.51 -6.33
CA THR A 257 -10.31 -11.91 -7.42
C THR A 257 -11.05 -10.66 -6.94
N ALA A 258 -11.68 -10.70 -5.78
CA ALA A 258 -12.36 -9.54 -5.18
C ALA A 258 -11.35 -8.39 -4.94
N TYR A 259 -10.16 -8.70 -4.42
CA TYR A 259 -9.06 -7.74 -4.26
C TYR A 259 -8.67 -7.09 -5.59
N ALA A 260 -8.45 -7.91 -6.64
CA ALA A 260 -8.06 -7.41 -7.95
C ALA A 260 -9.09 -6.44 -8.53
N ARG A 261 -10.38 -6.76 -8.41
CA ARG A 261 -11.49 -5.90 -8.87
C ARG A 261 -11.55 -4.57 -8.09
N GLN A 262 -11.40 -4.61 -6.76
CA GLN A 262 -11.40 -3.40 -5.95
C GLN A 262 -10.18 -2.51 -6.25
N LEU A 263 -9.00 -3.11 -6.43
CA LEU A 263 -7.79 -2.38 -6.82
C LEU A 263 -7.95 -1.73 -8.21
N GLU A 264 -8.50 -2.46 -9.19
CA GLU A 264 -8.74 -1.93 -10.54
C GLU A 264 -9.72 -0.75 -10.51
N GLN A 265 -10.81 -0.87 -9.75
CA GLN A 265 -11.77 0.21 -9.55
C GLN A 265 -11.09 1.45 -8.93
N ASN A 266 -10.29 1.25 -7.89
CA ASN A 266 -9.56 2.32 -7.21
C ASN A 266 -8.57 3.03 -8.14
N ILE A 267 -7.85 2.27 -8.99
CA ILE A 267 -6.94 2.84 -9.99
C ILE A 267 -7.72 3.63 -11.06
N ASN A 268 -8.84 3.11 -11.52
CA ASN A 268 -9.68 3.79 -12.53
C ASN A 268 -10.25 5.11 -12.01
N GLU A 269 -10.57 5.20 -10.72
CA GLU A 269 -11.11 6.40 -10.08
C GLU A 269 -10.05 7.49 -9.93
N GLN A 270 -8.85 7.15 -9.45
CA GLN A 270 -7.73 8.09 -9.31
C GLN A 270 -6.42 7.47 -9.85
N PRO A 271 -6.25 7.41 -11.17
CA PRO A 271 -5.16 6.64 -11.79
C PRO A 271 -3.76 7.14 -11.42
N PHE A 272 -3.60 8.43 -11.13
CA PHE A 272 -2.31 9.01 -10.76
C PHE A 272 -1.80 8.55 -9.37
N LEU A 273 -2.63 7.92 -8.56
CA LEU A 273 -2.23 7.42 -7.23
C LEU A 273 -1.45 6.12 -7.28
N TRP A 274 -1.61 5.29 -8.32
CA TRP A 274 -0.97 3.98 -8.36
C TRP A 274 0.49 4.05 -8.80
N LEU A 275 1.31 3.09 -8.33
CA LEU A 275 2.75 3.03 -8.59
C LEU A 275 3.07 2.55 -10.01
N TRP A 276 2.81 3.39 -11.03
CA TRP A 276 3.03 3.07 -12.45
C TRP A 276 4.49 2.77 -12.81
N SER A 277 5.44 3.16 -11.98
CA SER A 277 6.85 2.85 -12.19
C SER A 277 7.22 1.40 -11.85
N HIS A 278 6.30 0.60 -11.31
CA HIS A 278 6.53 -0.82 -11.09
C HIS A 278 6.39 -1.59 -12.41
N ASP A 279 7.34 -2.53 -12.66
CA ASP A 279 7.32 -3.45 -13.81
C ASP A 279 6.32 -4.58 -13.54
N ARG A 280 5.01 -4.24 -13.50
CA ARG A 280 3.93 -5.11 -13.06
C ARG A 280 3.72 -6.30 -13.99
N TRP A 281 3.83 -6.08 -15.29
CA TRP A 281 3.54 -7.05 -16.35
C TRP A 281 4.79 -7.67 -16.99
N LYS A 282 5.90 -7.72 -16.24
CA LYS A 282 7.13 -8.38 -16.69
C LYS A 282 6.91 -9.85 -17.07
N TRP A 283 6.09 -10.54 -16.29
CA TRP A 283 5.79 -11.94 -16.47
C TRP A 283 4.41 -12.09 -17.09
N LYS A 284 4.34 -12.85 -18.14
CA LYS A 284 3.09 -13.25 -18.80
C LYS A 284 2.75 -14.68 -18.42
N ARG A 285 1.49 -15.03 -18.52
CA ARG A 285 1.04 -16.42 -18.41
C ARG A 285 1.68 -17.20 -19.55
N ALA A 286 2.21 -18.40 -19.24
CA ALA A 286 2.80 -19.31 -20.20
C ALA A 286 1.74 -19.85 -21.15
#